data_a3246de104d0dbdb7a00fa88836a2180
#
_entry.id   a3246de104d0dbdb7a00fa88836a2180
#
_cell.length_a   1.000
_cell.length_b   1.000
_cell.length_c   1.000
_cell.angle_alpha   90.00
_cell.angle_beta   90.00
_cell.angle_gamma   90.00
#
_symmetry.space_group_name_H-M   'P 1'
#
loop_
_entity.id
_entity.type
_entity.pdbx_description
1 polymer ?
#
loop_
_entity_poly.entity_id
_entity_poly.type
_entity_poly.pdbx_seq_one_letter_code
_entity_poly.pdbx_strand_id
1 'polypeptide(L)'
;MLATRLTLAAAALCAGISTVAAKDIPPGDVKIVDGKVTQAVTDAAVSVADGRKAFADRKLGNCLACHANSDLSEQLFHGEVGPPLDGVAERWTPEELRAI
;
A
#
# COMPACT_ATOMS: atom_id res chain seq x y z
N MET A 1 -39.60 22.16 -52.34
CA MET A 1 -39.22 21.02 -51.53
C MET A 1 -38.05 21.46 -50.61
N LEU A 2 -38.36 21.81 -49.39
CA LEU A 2 -37.34 22.26 -48.38
C LEU A 2 -36.80 21.04 -47.66
N ALA A 3 -35.52 20.75 -47.85
CA ALA A 3 -34.82 19.70 -47.08
C ALA A 3 -34.17 20.32 -45.82
N THR A 4 -34.82 20.13 -44.70
CA THR A 4 -34.31 20.57 -43.40
C THR A 4 -33.20 19.60 -42.94
N ARG A 5 -31.96 20.07 -42.90
CA ARG A 5 -30.83 19.31 -42.35
C ARG A 5 -30.79 19.49 -40.83
N LEU A 6 -31.14 18.43 -40.13
CA LEU A 6 -31.00 18.34 -38.66
C LEU A 6 -29.55 18.00 -38.32
N THR A 7 -28.77 18.96 -37.83
CA THR A 7 -27.45 18.73 -37.30
C THR A 7 -27.56 18.32 -35.85
N LEU A 8 -27.31 17.02 -35.53
CA LEU A 8 -27.14 16.57 -34.18
C LEU A 8 -25.75 17.02 -33.69
N ALA A 9 -25.75 17.96 -32.75
CA ALA A 9 -24.55 18.28 -31.99
C ALA A 9 -24.38 17.23 -30.84
N ALA A 10 -23.43 16.31 -31.00
CA ALA A 10 -23.02 15.41 -29.95
C ALA A 10 -22.13 16.16 -28.97
N ALA A 11 -22.68 16.55 -27.80
CA ALA A 11 -21.89 17.07 -26.70
C ALA A 11 -21.17 15.92 -26.03
N ALA A 12 -19.86 15.80 -26.27
CA ALA A 12 -19.00 14.87 -25.55
C ALA A 12 -18.78 15.37 -24.13
N LEU A 13 -19.42 14.72 -23.14
CA LEU A 13 -19.21 14.96 -21.73
C LEU A 13 -17.89 14.27 -21.35
N CYS A 14 -16.77 15.00 -21.41
CA CYS A 14 -15.52 14.55 -20.81
C CYS A 14 -15.66 14.65 -19.29
N ALA A 15 -16.09 13.57 -18.65
CA ALA A 15 -15.98 13.41 -17.21
C ALA A 15 -14.50 13.34 -16.87
N GLY A 16 -13.92 14.45 -16.39
CA GLY A 16 -12.57 14.50 -15.89
C GLY A 16 -12.49 13.62 -14.65
N ILE A 17 -11.83 12.48 -14.76
CA ILE A 17 -11.47 11.64 -13.61
C ILE A 17 -10.33 12.37 -12.91
N SER A 18 -10.67 13.15 -11.89
CA SER A 18 -9.68 13.72 -10.97
C SER A 18 -9.09 12.56 -10.16
N THR A 19 -7.92 12.09 -10.53
CA THR A 19 -7.14 11.19 -9.67
C THR A 19 -6.65 12.00 -8.48
N VAL A 20 -7.30 11.81 -7.33
CA VAL A 20 -6.78 12.32 -6.06
C VAL A 20 -5.54 11.50 -5.74
N ALA A 21 -4.36 12.11 -5.81
CA ALA A 21 -3.14 11.46 -5.38
C ALA A 21 -3.22 11.19 -3.87
N ALA A 22 -2.87 9.97 -3.45
CA ALA A 22 -2.80 9.62 -2.05
C ALA A 22 -1.77 10.54 -1.35
N LYS A 23 -2.11 10.99 -0.14
CA LYS A 23 -1.23 11.81 0.67
C LYS A 23 -0.46 10.92 1.61
N ASP A 24 0.84 10.84 1.38
CA ASP A 24 1.76 10.12 2.26
C ASP A 24 2.41 11.07 3.27
N ILE A 25 2.65 10.58 4.48
CA ILE A 25 3.46 11.29 5.47
C ILE A 25 4.92 10.99 5.17
N PRO A 26 5.78 12.00 4.91
CA PRO A 26 7.21 11.77 4.75
C PRO A 26 7.81 11.08 5.97
N PRO A 27 8.79 10.18 5.83
CA PRO A 27 9.37 9.44 6.95
C PRO A 27 9.86 10.32 8.11
N GLY A 28 10.40 11.51 7.81
CA GLY A 28 10.86 12.46 8.82
C GLY A 28 9.74 13.14 9.63
N ASP A 29 8.50 13.08 9.13
CA ASP A 29 7.33 13.68 9.77
C ASP A 29 6.48 12.65 10.53
N VAL A 30 6.85 11.37 10.46
CA VAL A 30 6.18 10.30 11.22
C VAL A 30 6.49 10.47 12.70
N LYS A 31 5.45 10.60 13.52
CA LYS A 31 5.58 10.77 14.97
C LYS A 31 5.37 9.44 15.67
N ILE A 32 6.41 8.98 16.35
CA ILE A 32 6.35 7.79 17.22
C ILE A 32 6.17 8.29 18.66
N VAL A 33 5.10 7.88 19.29
CA VAL A 33 4.79 8.19 20.70
C VAL A 33 4.54 6.88 21.43
N ASP A 34 5.27 6.65 22.52
CA ASP A 34 5.18 5.42 23.32
C ASP A 34 5.27 4.14 22.48
N GLY A 35 6.18 4.12 21.48
CA GLY A 35 6.36 2.98 20.57
C GLY A 35 5.22 2.76 19.57
N LYS A 36 4.41 3.77 19.31
CA LYS A 36 3.23 3.68 18.42
C LYS A 36 3.18 4.84 17.43
N VAL A 37 2.70 4.53 16.22
CA VAL A 37 2.27 5.52 15.24
C VAL A 37 0.75 5.41 15.10
N THR A 38 0.02 6.31 15.76
CA THR A 38 -1.44 6.25 15.87
C THR A 38 -2.16 6.74 14.61
N GLN A 39 -1.50 7.60 13.82
CA GLN A 39 -2.06 8.09 12.57
C GLN A 39 -1.71 7.19 11.40
N ALA A 40 -2.58 7.10 10.39
CA ALA A 40 -2.24 6.47 9.13
C ALA A 40 -1.12 7.24 8.44
N VAL A 41 -0.11 6.52 7.92
CA VAL A 41 1.03 7.13 7.21
C VAL A 41 0.73 7.42 5.75
N THR A 42 -0.36 6.87 5.24
CA THR A 42 -0.90 7.12 3.90
C THR A 42 -2.42 7.11 3.94
N ASP A 43 -3.07 7.83 3.05
CA ASP A 43 -4.51 7.75 2.78
C ASP A 43 -4.83 6.85 1.58
N ALA A 44 -3.81 6.24 0.97
CA ALA A 44 -3.98 5.26 -0.08
C ALA A 44 -4.69 4.01 0.46
N ALA A 45 -5.50 3.39 -0.39
CA ALA A 45 -6.04 2.08 -0.11
C ALA A 45 -4.88 1.07 -0.03
N VAL A 46 -4.79 0.36 1.08
CA VAL A 46 -3.77 -0.68 1.28
C VAL A 46 -4.36 -2.06 1.02
N SER A 47 -3.55 -2.97 0.50
CA SER A 47 -3.95 -4.34 0.25
C SER A 47 -2.94 -5.34 0.82
N VAL A 48 -3.43 -6.50 1.21
CA VAL A 48 -2.58 -7.62 1.64
C VAL A 48 -1.65 -8.07 0.51
N ALA A 49 -2.13 -8.06 -0.73
CA ALA A 49 -1.33 -8.46 -1.89
C ALA A 49 -0.14 -7.53 -2.12
N ASP A 50 -0.34 -6.22 -2.00
CA ASP A 50 0.74 -5.23 -2.14
C ASP A 50 1.74 -5.33 -0.98
N GLY A 51 1.24 -5.51 0.24
CA GLY A 51 2.09 -5.74 1.41
C GLY A 51 2.93 -7.01 1.28
N ARG A 52 2.34 -8.10 0.81
CA ARG A 52 3.02 -9.36 0.52
C ARG A 52 4.13 -9.17 -0.52
N LYS A 53 3.83 -8.45 -1.60
CA LYS A 53 4.81 -8.11 -2.63
C LYS A 53 5.95 -7.26 -2.06
N ALA A 54 5.62 -6.21 -1.31
CA ALA A 54 6.62 -5.34 -0.70
C ALA A 54 7.53 -6.11 0.27
N PHE A 55 6.99 -7.06 1.01
CA PHE A 55 7.74 -7.91 1.95
C PHE A 55 8.77 -8.79 1.23
N ALA A 56 8.41 -9.39 0.10
CA ALA A 56 9.24 -10.35 -0.64
C ALA A 56 10.18 -9.71 -1.66
N ASP A 57 9.79 -8.57 -2.27
CA ASP A 57 10.51 -7.96 -3.38
C ASP A 57 11.75 -7.21 -2.90
N ARG A 58 12.92 -7.61 -3.45
CA ARG A 58 14.23 -7.01 -3.12
C ARG A 58 14.34 -5.52 -3.48
N LYS A 59 13.52 -5.05 -4.39
CA LYS A 59 13.49 -3.64 -4.82
C LYS A 59 12.51 -2.79 -4.02
N LEU A 60 11.68 -3.42 -3.20
CA LEU A 60 10.70 -2.78 -2.34
C LEU A 60 11.13 -2.87 -0.87
N GLY A 61 10.35 -3.54 -0.02
CA GLY A 61 10.67 -3.66 1.41
C GLY A 61 11.81 -4.62 1.72
N ASN A 62 11.92 -5.71 0.95
CA ASN A 62 12.95 -6.75 1.12
C ASN A 62 13.02 -7.32 2.55
N CYS A 63 11.90 -7.38 3.24
CA CYS A 63 11.86 -7.84 4.63
C CYS A 63 12.23 -9.32 4.77
N LEU A 64 11.92 -10.12 3.74
CA LEU A 64 12.22 -11.55 3.68
C LEU A 64 13.73 -11.84 3.68
N ALA A 65 14.55 -10.87 3.32
CA ALA A 65 16.01 -11.02 3.39
C ALA A 65 16.53 -11.26 4.82
N CYS A 66 15.79 -10.78 5.83
CA CYS A 66 16.17 -10.89 7.23
C CYS A 66 15.15 -11.66 8.08
N HIS A 67 13.88 -11.70 7.68
CA HIS A 67 12.80 -12.29 8.45
C HIS A 67 12.10 -13.42 7.69
N ALA A 68 11.99 -14.58 8.30
CA ALA A 68 11.16 -15.65 7.79
C ALA A 68 9.66 -15.33 7.97
N ASN A 69 8.85 -15.80 7.05
CA ASN A 69 7.39 -15.75 7.12
C ASN A 69 6.80 -16.96 6.38
N SER A 70 6.11 -17.84 7.09
CA SER A 70 5.58 -19.09 6.52
C SER A 70 4.47 -18.86 5.49
N ASP A 71 3.80 -17.70 5.53
CA ASP A 71 2.83 -17.31 4.49
C ASP A 71 3.47 -17.09 3.11
N LEU A 72 4.80 -16.98 3.06
CA LEU A 72 5.59 -16.81 1.84
C LEU A 72 6.38 -18.09 1.50
N SER A 73 5.85 -19.26 1.83
CA SER A 73 6.52 -20.55 1.65
C SER A 73 6.91 -20.88 0.21
N GLU A 74 6.31 -20.21 -0.79
CA GLU A 74 6.69 -20.31 -2.20
C GLU A 74 8.02 -19.59 -2.52
N GLN A 75 8.49 -18.72 -1.64
CA GLN A 75 9.80 -18.07 -1.78
C GLN A 75 10.92 -19.02 -1.35
N LEU A 76 11.95 -19.12 -2.17
CA LEU A 76 13.05 -20.08 -1.95
C LEU A 76 13.98 -19.69 -0.81
N PHE A 77 14.02 -18.43 -0.43
CA PHE A 77 14.92 -17.92 0.59
C PHE A 77 14.17 -17.11 1.65
N HIS A 78 14.40 -17.47 2.89
CA HIS A 78 13.94 -16.75 4.06
C HIS A 78 15.14 -16.44 4.95
N GLY A 79 15.37 -15.16 5.29
CA GLY A 79 16.44 -14.77 6.17
C GLY A 79 16.19 -15.14 7.62
N GLU A 80 17.28 -15.31 8.38
CA GLU A 80 17.26 -15.69 9.79
C GLU A 80 17.96 -14.65 10.69
N VAL A 81 18.26 -13.48 10.15
CA VAL A 81 18.91 -12.40 10.91
C VAL A 81 17.97 -11.83 11.96
N GLY A 82 16.71 -11.63 11.58
CA GLY A 82 15.63 -11.22 12.48
C GLY A 82 14.74 -12.40 12.87
N PRO A 83 13.88 -12.23 13.89
CA PRO A 83 12.92 -13.25 14.26
C PRO A 83 11.91 -13.52 13.15
N PRO A 84 11.35 -14.75 13.08
CA PRO A 84 10.21 -15.03 12.21
C PRO A 84 9.03 -14.10 12.51
N LEU A 85 8.34 -13.64 11.47
CA LEU A 85 7.18 -12.75 11.61
C LEU A 85 5.83 -13.48 11.63
N ASP A 86 5.85 -14.81 11.68
CA ASP A 86 4.64 -15.60 11.91
C ASP A 86 3.96 -15.18 13.21
N GLY A 87 2.64 -14.97 13.16
CA GLY A 87 1.85 -14.53 14.31
C GLY A 87 2.19 -13.13 14.83
N VAL A 88 2.85 -12.29 14.03
CA VAL A 88 3.23 -10.93 14.44
C VAL A 88 2.01 -10.07 14.82
N ALA A 89 0.88 -10.25 14.12
CA ALA A 89 -0.36 -9.54 14.39
C ALA A 89 -1.03 -9.93 15.72
N GLU A 90 -0.65 -11.07 16.31
CA GLU A 90 -1.12 -11.49 17.63
C GLU A 90 -0.29 -10.86 18.77
N ARG A 91 0.93 -10.41 18.44
CA ARG A 91 1.88 -9.85 19.42
C ARG A 91 1.91 -8.32 19.39
N TRP A 92 1.59 -7.70 18.26
CA TRP A 92 1.73 -6.27 18.02
C TRP A 92 0.46 -5.68 17.44
N THR A 93 0.07 -4.51 17.89
CA THR A 93 -1.03 -3.76 17.31
C THR A 93 -0.59 -3.11 15.99
N PRO A 94 -1.54 -2.71 15.11
CA PRO A 94 -1.20 -1.97 13.88
C PRO A 94 -0.40 -0.70 14.13
N GLU A 95 -0.66 0.01 15.24
CA GLU A 95 0.04 1.22 15.62
C GLU A 95 1.50 0.94 16.00
N GLU A 96 1.74 -0.17 16.66
CA GLU A 96 3.09 -0.65 17.02
C GLU A 96 3.85 -1.13 15.78
N LEU A 97 3.18 -1.86 14.89
CA LEU A 97 3.78 -2.32 13.64
C LEU A 97 4.18 -1.17 12.70
N ARG A 98 3.49 -0.03 12.77
CA ARG A 98 3.90 1.18 12.03
C ARG A 98 5.13 1.86 12.61
N ALA A 99 5.50 1.56 13.85
CA ALA A 99 6.59 2.21 14.56
C ALA A 99 7.93 1.43 14.49
N ILE A 100 7.90 0.23 13.87
CA ILE A 100 9.06 -0.67 13.75
C ILE A 100 9.87 -0.43 12.49
#